data_f2ca4c420e398ac0d468fcb7df665290
#
_entry.id   f2ca4c420e398ac0d468fcb7df665290
#
_cell.length_a   1.000
_cell.length_b   1.000
_cell.length_c   1.000
_cell.angle_alpha   90.00
_cell.angle_beta   90.00
_cell.angle_gamma   90.00
#
_symmetry.space_group_name_H-M   'P 1'
#
loop_
_entity.id
_entity.type
_entity.pdbx_description
1 polymer ?
#
loop_
_entity_poly.entity_id
_entity_poly.type
_entity_poly.pdbx_seq_one_letter_code
_entity_poly.pdbx_strand_id
1 'polypeptide(L)'
;IPESLPPNAPLIFLMHGFTGSAAGMYNYSGMQSVADENGFAVCYPDGTIDQNGDRFWNVGYNFHQNQTVNDVSFLSTLASYLQNEFFLSPKNTFASGMSNGAEMSYMLACFAGDKFGAIAPVAGTMFGESWTDCSIEPIPILEIHGTNDNVTLWDGDLNDNYWGPYPGMDEVIEFWVGQNECENS
;
A
#
# COMPACT_ATOMS: atom_id res chain seq x y z
N ILE A 1 2.34 3.41 18.70
CA ILE A 1 2.03 2.12 19.37
C ILE A 1 1.23 2.46 20.62
N PRO A 2 0.05 1.84 20.83
CA PRO A 2 -0.72 1.97 22.06
C PRO A 2 0.10 1.66 23.32
N GLU A 3 -0.22 2.29 24.45
CA GLU A 3 0.49 2.07 25.72
C GLU A 3 0.40 0.60 26.22
N SER A 4 -0.68 -0.10 25.85
CA SER A 4 -0.85 -1.51 26.16
C SER A 4 -1.34 -2.28 24.93
N LEU A 5 -0.46 -3.07 24.32
CA LEU A 5 -0.83 -4.01 23.25
C LEU A 5 -0.89 -5.43 23.79
N PRO A 6 -1.87 -6.25 23.36
CA PRO A 6 -1.84 -7.68 23.62
C PRO A 6 -0.65 -8.32 22.89
N PRO A 7 -0.09 -9.42 23.41
CA PRO A 7 0.91 -10.20 22.66
C PRO A 7 0.37 -10.62 21.29
N ASN A 8 1.20 -10.57 20.27
CA ASN A 8 0.82 -10.82 18.88
C ASN A 8 -0.28 -9.88 18.35
N ALA A 9 -0.31 -8.62 18.81
CA ALA A 9 -1.21 -7.61 18.25
C ALA A 9 -0.98 -7.43 16.74
N PRO A 10 -2.03 -7.12 15.97
CA PRO A 10 -1.89 -6.80 14.56
C PRO A 10 -1.03 -5.56 14.33
N LEU A 11 -0.39 -5.49 13.16
CA LEU A 11 0.38 -4.35 12.67
C LEU A 11 -0.20 -3.85 11.34
N ILE A 12 -0.50 -2.57 11.25
CA ILE A 12 -0.96 -1.94 10.02
C ILE A 12 0.09 -0.92 9.56
N PHE A 13 0.55 -1.06 8.32
CA PHE A 13 1.31 -0.03 7.63
C PHE A 13 0.33 0.93 6.94
N LEU A 14 0.48 2.22 7.19
CA LEU A 14 -0.37 3.24 6.57
C LEU A 14 0.51 4.25 5.83
N MET A 15 0.58 4.11 4.51
CA MET A 15 1.50 4.80 3.63
C MET A 15 0.89 6.08 3.08
N HIS A 16 1.69 7.15 3.06
CA HIS A 16 1.30 8.47 2.52
C HIS A 16 1.24 8.46 0.98
N GLY A 17 0.50 9.41 0.39
CA GLY A 17 0.52 9.66 -1.05
C GLY A 17 1.78 10.41 -1.52
N PHE A 18 1.90 10.60 -2.84
CA PHE A 18 2.99 11.38 -3.44
C PHE A 18 3.08 12.76 -2.81
N THR A 19 4.29 13.25 -2.55
CA THR A 19 4.60 14.49 -1.81
C THR A 19 4.19 14.50 -0.33
N GLY A 20 3.55 13.44 0.16
CA GLY A 20 3.11 13.34 1.54
C GLY A 20 4.22 13.02 2.53
N SER A 21 3.83 12.67 3.75
CA SER A 21 4.77 12.26 4.80
C SER A 21 4.09 11.39 5.85
N ALA A 22 4.89 10.68 6.65
CA ALA A 22 4.43 9.94 7.83
C ALA A 22 3.62 10.84 8.79
N ALA A 23 4.14 12.04 9.09
CA ALA A 23 3.47 13.00 9.96
C ALA A 23 2.15 13.51 9.35
N GLY A 24 2.11 13.73 8.03
CA GLY A 24 0.89 14.09 7.31
C GLY A 24 -0.16 12.99 7.42
N MET A 25 0.23 11.75 7.16
CA MET A 25 -0.67 10.59 7.22
C MET A 25 -1.16 10.31 8.64
N TYR A 26 -0.31 10.46 9.64
CA TYR A 26 -0.67 10.38 11.06
C TYR A 26 -1.79 11.38 11.40
N ASN A 27 -1.64 12.64 11.02
CA ASN A 27 -2.62 13.67 11.33
C ASN A 27 -3.92 13.54 10.50
N TYR A 28 -3.82 13.06 9.27
CA TYR A 28 -4.95 12.94 8.35
C TYR A 28 -5.86 11.75 8.67
N SER A 29 -5.28 10.58 8.96
CA SER A 29 -6.03 9.32 9.03
C SER A 29 -6.84 9.13 10.31
N GLY A 30 -6.43 9.73 11.42
CA GLY A 30 -7.03 9.47 12.73
C GLY A 30 -6.90 8.02 13.21
N MET A 31 -6.08 7.20 12.56
CA MET A 31 -5.98 5.76 12.82
C MET A 31 -5.45 5.43 14.21
N GLN A 32 -4.80 6.38 14.90
CA GLN A 32 -4.29 6.18 16.26
C GLN A 32 -5.40 5.87 17.25
N SER A 33 -6.50 6.66 17.22
CA SER A 33 -7.62 6.42 18.13
C SER A 33 -8.28 5.06 17.86
N VAL A 34 -8.41 4.68 16.59
CA VAL A 34 -8.92 3.37 16.20
C VAL A 34 -8.00 2.25 16.68
N ALA A 35 -6.67 2.45 16.57
CA ALA A 35 -5.67 1.49 17.03
C ALA A 35 -5.70 1.32 18.57
N ASP A 36 -5.81 2.44 19.32
CA ASP A 36 -5.89 2.43 20.77
C ASP A 36 -7.17 1.72 21.25
N GLU A 37 -8.30 1.95 20.59
CA GLU A 37 -9.58 1.33 20.94
C GLU A 37 -9.64 -0.17 20.59
N ASN A 38 -8.92 -0.61 19.55
CA ASN A 38 -9.02 -1.97 19.02
C ASN A 38 -7.75 -2.82 19.24
N GLY A 39 -6.71 -2.30 19.88
CA GLY A 39 -5.55 -3.07 20.31
C GLY A 39 -4.64 -3.53 19.16
N PHE A 40 -4.34 -2.67 18.19
CA PHE A 40 -3.36 -2.94 17.14
C PHE A 40 -2.33 -1.82 17.01
N ALA A 41 -1.19 -2.11 16.41
CA ALA A 41 -0.14 -1.14 16.14
C ALA A 41 -0.30 -0.53 14.73
N VAL A 42 0.05 0.75 14.58
CA VAL A 42 0.13 1.43 13.27
C VAL A 42 1.54 1.92 13.05
N CYS A 43 2.08 1.63 11.87
CA CYS A 43 3.33 2.17 11.36
C CYS A 43 3.02 3.19 10.26
N TYR A 44 3.53 4.41 10.40
CA TYR A 44 3.49 5.45 9.38
C TYR A 44 4.90 5.63 8.85
N PRO A 45 5.30 4.91 7.81
CA PRO A 45 6.65 5.06 7.26
C PRO A 45 6.75 6.30 6.39
N ASP A 46 7.97 6.83 6.25
CA ASP A 46 8.32 7.84 5.25
C ASP A 46 8.96 7.20 4.03
N GLY A 47 8.46 7.50 2.85
CA GLY A 47 9.11 7.15 1.59
C GLY A 47 10.38 7.97 1.33
N THR A 48 11.10 7.63 0.28
CA THR A 48 12.29 8.34 -0.17
C THR A 48 11.95 9.73 -0.73
N ILE A 49 12.92 10.64 -0.77
CA ILE A 49 12.80 11.95 -1.42
C ILE A 49 13.49 11.86 -2.78
N ASP A 50 12.81 12.29 -3.84
CA ASP A 50 13.35 12.32 -5.20
C ASP A 50 14.24 13.56 -5.46
N GLN A 51 14.72 13.70 -6.70
CA GLN A 51 15.58 14.82 -7.11
C GLN A 51 14.88 16.19 -7.11
N ASN A 52 13.55 16.22 -7.06
CA ASN A 52 12.75 17.45 -7.00
C ASN A 52 12.43 17.87 -5.55
N GLY A 53 12.75 17.01 -4.59
CA GLY A 53 12.43 17.21 -3.19
C GLY A 53 11.08 16.61 -2.79
N ASP A 54 10.45 15.84 -3.66
CA ASP A 54 9.17 15.21 -3.45
C ASP A 54 9.32 13.82 -2.82
N ARG A 55 8.57 13.57 -1.76
CA ARG A 55 8.57 12.27 -1.09
C ARG A 55 7.64 11.31 -1.84
N PHE A 56 8.10 10.06 -2.05
CA PHE A 56 7.41 9.09 -2.87
C PHE A 56 7.68 7.64 -2.43
N TRP A 57 6.86 6.74 -2.92
CA TRP A 57 7.09 5.30 -3.00
C TRP A 57 7.39 4.95 -4.45
N ASN A 58 8.42 4.14 -4.67
CA ASN A 58 8.83 3.77 -6.02
C ASN A 58 7.93 2.66 -6.58
N VAL A 59 6.93 3.07 -7.33
CA VAL A 59 5.95 2.19 -7.98
C VAL A 59 6.11 2.14 -9.50
N GLY A 60 7.15 2.80 -10.03
CA GLY A 60 7.46 2.77 -11.47
C GLY A 60 6.91 3.93 -12.29
N TYR A 61 6.68 5.10 -11.67
CA TYR A 61 6.27 6.30 -12.43
C TYR A 61 7.28 6.67 -13.52
N ASN A 62 6.79 7.18 -14.65
CA ASN A 62 7.63 7.55 -15.80
C ASN A 62 8.77 8.50 -15.44
N PHE A 63 8.52 9.47 -14.58
CA PHE A 63 9.55 10.42 -14.13
C PHE A 63 10.48 9.85 -13.04
N HIS A 64 10.21 8.65 -12.56
CA HIS A 64 11.05 7.93 -11.58
C HIS A 64 11.84 6.76 -12.18
N GLN A 65 11.92 6.62 -13.51
CA GLN A 65 12.64 5.51 -14.17
C GLN A 65 14.12 5.36 -13.77
N ASN A 66 14.75 6.43 -13.26
CA ASN A 66 16.11 6.39 -12.76
C ASN A 66 16.21 6.14 -11.24
N GLN A 67 15.10 5.97 -10.55
CA GLN A 67 15.09 5.65 -9.13
C GLN A 67 15.37 4.16 -8.92
N THR A 68 16.31 3.87 -8.01
CA THR A 68 16.74 2.50 -7.72
C THR A 68 16.35 2.05 -6.31
N VAL A 69 15.59 2.88 -5.59
CA VAL A 69 15.12 2.54 -4.24
C VAL A 69 14.15 1.35 -4.32
N ASN A 70 14.34 0.39 -3.42
CA ASN A 70 13.47 -0.79 -3.30
C ASN A 70 12.62 -0.68 -2.03
N ASP A 71 11.46 -0.04 -2.17
CA ASP A 71 10.54 0.18 -1.05
C ASP A 71 9.85 -1.11 -0.58
N VAL A 72 9.68 -2.11 -1.45
CA VAL A 72 9.18 -3.44 -1.05
C VAL A 72 10.14 -4.08 -0.04
N SER A 73 11.44 -4.05 -0.33
CA SER A 73 12.46 -4.58 0.58
C SER A 73 12.56 -3.77 1.89
N PHE A 74 12.48 -2.44 1.81
CA PHE A 74 12.47 -1.56 2.97
C PHE A 74 11.29 -1.87 3.89
N LEU A 75 10.07 -1.87 3.37
CA LEU A 75 8.85 -2.09 4.14
C LEU A 75 8.76 -3.51 4.72
N SER A 76 9.21 -4.52 3.97
CA SER A 76 9.29 -5.90 4.44
C SER A 76 10.29 -6.07 5.60
N THR A 77 11.44 -5.39 5.50
CA THR A 77 12.46 -5.38 6.56
C THR A 77 11.94 -4.65 7.79
N LEU A 78 11.30 -3.49 7.60
CA LEU A 78 10.70 -2.72 8.68
C LEU A 78 9.58 -3.51 9.38
N ALA A 79 8.75 -4.23 8.63
CA ALA A 79 7.72 -5.10 9.21
C ALA A 79 8.35 -6.15 10.13
N SER A 80 9.37 -6.86 9.64
CA SER A 80 10.08 -7.88 10.43
C SER A 80 10.75 -7.28 11.68
N TYR A 81 11.32 -6.10 11.58
CA TYR A 81 11.91 -5.38 12.71
C TYR A 81 10.86 -5.04 13.78
N LEU A 82 9.73 -4.42 13.38
CA LEU A 82 8.67 -4.01 14.30
C LEU A 82 8.00 -5.22 14.97
N GLN A 83 7.79 -6.31 14.21
CA GLN A 83 7.23 -7.55 14.75
C GLN A 83 8.11 -8.13 15.86
N ASN A 84 9.43 -8.12 15.67
CA ASN A 84 10.36 -8.62 16.68
C ASN A 84 10.51 -7.68 17.87
N GLU A 85 10.65 -6.37 17.63
CA GLU A 85 10.90 -5.37 18.68
C GLU A 85 9.68 -5.20 19.61
N PHE A 86 8.47 -5.25 19.05
CA PHE A 86 7.24 -5.02 19.80
C PHE A 86 6.36 -6.26 19.97
N PHE A 87 6.88 -7.44 19.65
CA PHE A 87 6.17 -8.72 19.75
C PHE A 87 4.82 -8.72 19.04
N LEU A 88 4.77 -8.11 17.84
CA LEU A 88 3.58 -8.04 17.00
C LEU A 88 3.41 -9.30 16.15
N SER A 89 2.21 -9.50 15.61
CA SER A 89 1.85 -10.68 14.83
C SER A 89 2.45 -10.67 13.42
N PRO A 90 3.32 -11.61 13.04
CA PRO A 90 3.75 -11.73 11.64
C PRO A 90 2.62 -12.12 10.68
N LYS A 91 1.59 -12.82 11.18
CA LYS A 91 0.44 -13.25 10.37
C LYS A 91 -0.61 -12.17 10.18
N ASN A 92 -0.70 -11.23 11.13
CA ASN A 92 -1.68 -10.14 11.12
C ASN A 92 -0.96 -8.80 10.88
N THR A 93 -0.11 -8.77 9.83
CA THR A 93 0.51 -7.55 9.34
C THR A 93 -0.14 -7.18 8.01
N PHE A 94 -0.61 -5.95 7.92
CA PHE A 94 -1.44 -5.47 6.82
C PHE A 94 -0.87 -4.17 6.26
N ALA A 95 -1.17 -3.87 4.99
CA ALA A 95 -0.78 -2.62 4.36
C ALA A 95 -1.99 -1.85 3.85
N SER A 96 -1.94 -0.55 4.02
CA SER A 96 -2.89 0.40 3.45
C SER A 96 -2.15 1.69 3.10
N GLY A 97 -2.76 2.52 2.30
CA GLY A 97 -2.22 3.82 1.95
C GLY A 97 -3.14 4.55 0.99
N MET A 98 -2.83 5.79 0.72
CA MET A 98 -3.61 6.64 -0.18
C MET A 98 -2.78 6.99 -1.41
N SER A 99 -3.40 6.97 -2.62
CA SER A 99 -2.75 7.37 -3.88
C SER A 99 -1.45 6.56 -4.10
N ASN A 100 -0.28 7.17 -4.23
CA ASN A 100 1.01 6.50 -4.32
C ASN A 100 1.26 5.47 -3.19
N GLY A 101 0.73 5.69 -1.98
CA GLY A 101 0.76 4.71 -0.90
C GLY A 101 -0.20 3.54 -1.10
N ALA A 102 -1.31 3.73 -1.83
CA ALA A 102 -2.19 2.65 -2.25
C ALA A 102 -1.52 1.79 -3.32
N GLU A 103 -0.88 2.42 -4.30
CA GLU A 103 -0.10 1.74 -5.34
C GLU A 103 1.04 0.92 -4.73
N MET A 104 1.71 1.46 -3.70
CA MET A 104 2.70 0.72 -2.92
C MET A 104 2.09 -0.46 -2.16
N SER A 105 0.83 -0.37 -1.72
CA SER A 105 0.13 -1.51 -1.11
C SER A 105 -0.06 -2.65 -2.11
N TYR A 106 -0.37 -2.36 -3.37
CA TYR A 106 -0.41 -3.37 -4.44
C TYR A 106 0.98 -3.97 -4.71
N MET A 107 2.04 -3.15 -4.71
CA MET A 107 3.42 -3.66 -4.82
C MET A 107 3.74 -4.65 -3.69
N LEU A 108 3.32 -4.35 -2.45
CA LEU A 108 3.52 -5.24 -1.31
C LEU A 108 2.70 -6.53 -1.45
N ALA A 109 1.46 -6.45 -1.93
CA ALA A 109 0.65 -7.64 -2.21
C ALA A 109 1.34 -8.54 -3.25
N CYS A 110 1.83 -7.95 -4.35
CA CYS A 110 2.44 -8.70 -5.44
C CYS A 110 3.81 -9.31 -5.12
N PHE A 111 4.64 -8.61 -4.32
CA PHE A 111 6.05 -8.99 -4.15
C PHE A 111 6.46 -9.29 -2.70
N ALA A 112 5.54 -9.16 -1.75
CA ALA A 112 5.77 -9.42 -0.34
C ALA A 112 4.54 -9.98 0.38
N GLY A 113 3.69 -10.74 -0.31
CA GLY A 113 2.48 -11.36 0.25
C GLY A 113 2.75 -12.34 1.39
N ASP A 114 3.98 -12.84 1.52
CA ASP A 114 4.42 -13.62 2.68
C ASP A 114 4.58 -12.77 3.96
N LYS A 115 4.67 -11.45 3.84
CA LYS A 115 4.82 -10.48 4.94
C LYS A 115 3.55 -9.73 5.26
N PHE A 116 2.71 -9.49 4.26
CA PHE A 116 1.49 -8.70 4.38
C PHE A 116 0.28 -9.57 4.06
N GLY A 117 -0.50 -9.92 5.08
CA GLY A 117 -1.60 -10.88 4.98
C GLY A 117 -2.89 -10.32 4.36
N ALA A 118 -2.99 -9.01 4.14
CA ALA A 118 -4.05 -8.33 3.38
C ALA A 118 -3.65 -6.90 3.08
N ILE A 119 -4.29 -6.27 2.08
CA ILE A 119 -4.12 -4.86 1.78
C ILE A 119 -5.46 -4.13 1.70
N ALA A 120 -5.42 -2.81 1.98
CA ALA A 120 -6.56 -1.91 1.83
C ALA A 120 -6.13 -0.61 1.11
N PRO A 121 -5.94 -0.65 -0.21
CA PRO A 121 -5.57 0.52 -1.00
C PRO A 121 -6.71 1.53 -1.07
N VAL A 122 -6.38 2.84 -1.03
CA VAL A 122 -7.34 3.94 -1.10
C VAL A 122 -6.95 4.92 -2.20
N ALA A 123 -7.81 5.11 -3.19
CA ALA A 123 -7.65 6.07 -4.29
C ALA A 123 -6.30 5.91 -5.02
N GLY A 124 -5.92 4.69 -5.35
CA GLY A 124 -4.76 4.32 -6.16
C GLY A 124 -5.07 3.09 -7.00
N THR A 125 -4.17 2.70 -7.87
CA THR A 125 -4.35 1.58 -8.81
C THR A 125 -3.14 0.66 -8.79
N MET A 126 -3.17 -0.45 -9.50
CA MET A 126 -1.98 -1.23 -9.82
C MET A 126 -1.14 -0.45 -10.81
N PHE A 127 0.16 -0.30 -10.53
CA PHE A 127 1.06 0.53 -11.33
C PHE A 127 2.38 -0.20 -11.62
N GLY A 128 2.98 0.07 -12.79
CA GLY A 128 4.27 -0.51 -13.17
C GLY A 128 4.30 -2.03 -13.02
N GLU A 129 5.30 -2.56 -12.32
CA GLU A 129 5.50 -3.99 -12.14
C GLU A 129 4.35 -4.68 -11.39
N SER A 130 3.62 -3.98 -10.51
CA SER A 130 2.45 -4.59 -9.86
C SER A 130 1.33 -4.92 -10.84
N TRP A 131 1.26 -4.21 -11.97
CA TRP A 131 0.32 -4.53 -13.04
C TRP A 131 0.85 -5.57 -14.02
N THR A 132 2.13 -5.49 -14.42
CA THR A 132 2.69 -6.32 -15.50
C THR A 132 3.23 -7.67 -15.04
N ASP A 133 3.71 -7.76 -13.81
CA ASP A 133 4.50 -8.90 -13.32
C ASP A 133 3.98 -9.49 -12.01
N CYS A 134 2.79 -9.09 -11.54
CA CYS A 134 2.20 -9.61 -10.32
C CYS A 134 1.91 -11.11 -10.45
N SER A 135 2.59 -11.93 -9.67
CA SER A 135 2.39 -13.38 -9.61
C SER A 135 2.40 -13.83 -8.16
N ILE A 136 1.24 -14.08 -7.59
CA ILE A 136 1.09 -14.26 -6.14
C ILE A 136 0.14 -15.39 -5.75
N GLU A 137 0.31 -15.81 -4.50
CA GLU A 137 -0.71 -16.53 -3.75
C GLU A 137 -1.89 -15.59 -3.42
N PRO A 138 -3.12 -16.12 -3.28
CA PRO A 138 -4.28 -15.32 -2.92
C PRO A 138 -4.06 -14.46 -1.68
N ILE A 139 -4.41 -13.18 -1.76
CA ILE A 139 -4.31 -12.22 -0.66
C ILE A 139 -5.59 -11.36 -0.58
N PRO A 140 -6.27 -11.24 0.57
CA PRO A 140 -7.45 -10.40 0.71
C PRO A 140 -7.18 -8.93 0.40
N ILE A 141 -8.08 -8.33 -0.38
CA ILE A 141 -8.02 -6.93 -0.79
C ILE A 141 -9.32 -6.23 -0.44
N LEU A 142 -9.22 -5.06 0.19
CA LEU A 142 -10.32 -4.12 0.38
C LEU A 142 -10.04 -2.85 -0.43
N GLU A 143 -10.55 -2.80 -1.66
CA GLU A 143 -10.40 -1.62 -2.53
C GLU A 143 -11.36 -0.51 -2.12
N ILE A 144 -10.85 0.73 -2.03
CA ILE A 144 -11.62 1.93 -1.72
C ILE A 144 -11.27 3.01 -2.74
N HIS A 145 -12.18 3.27 -3.70
CA HIS A 145 -11.94 4.23 -4.77
C HIS A 145 -13.18 5.05 -5.11
N GLY A 146 -12.99 6.31 -5.43
CA GLY A 146 -14.07 7.18 -5.89
C GLY A 146 -14.30 7.04 -7.40
N THR A 147 -15.53 6.76 -7.82
CA THR A 147 -15.86 6.66 -9.27
C THR A 147 -15.71 7.99 -10.03
N ASN A 148 -15.57 9.11 -9.35
CA ASN A 148 -15.31 10.42 -9.92
C ASN A 148 -13.91 10.96 -9.52
N ASP A 149 -12.98 10.07 -9.18
CA ASP A 149 -11.59 10.49 -8.94
C ASP A 149 -11.02 11.11 -10.22
N ASN A 150 -10.43 12.29 -10.09
CA ASN A 150 -9.88 13.05 -11.21
C ASN A 150 -8.35 13.09 -11.23
N VAL A 151 -7.73 12.29 -10.39
CA VAL A 151 -6.26 12.09 -10.31
C VAL A 151 -5.93 10.67 -10.75
N THR A 152 -6.37 9.65 -10.00
CA THR A 152 -6.31 8.25 -10.43
C THR A 152 -7.69 7.88 -10.96
N LEU A 153 -7.85 7.95 -12.28
CA LEU A 153 -9.17 7.79 -12.92
C LEU A 153 -9.71 6.39 -12.71
N TRP A 154 -11.02 6.27 -12.46
CA TRP A 154 -11.70 4.98 -12.38
C TRP A 154 -11.50 4.14 -13.65
N ASP A 155 -11.60 4.77 -14.83
CA ASP A 155 -11.44 4.11 -16.12
C ASP A 155 -9.98 3.86 -16.51
N GLY A 156 -9.02 4.26 -15.66
CA GLY A 156 -7.59 4.20 -15.96
C GLY A 156 -7.15 5.16 -17.05
N ASP A 157 -5.87 5.19 -17.36
CA ASP A 157 -5.31 5.90 -18.52
C ASP A 157 -4.07 5.17 -19.05
N LEU A 158 -4.26 4.40 -20.13
CA LEU A 158 -3.16 3.71 -20.80
C LEU A 158 -2.28 4.63 -21.66
N ASN A 159 -2.65 5.90 -21.78
CA ASN A 159 -1.90 6.91 -22.54
C ASN A 159 -1.30 8.01 -21.62
N ASP A 160 -1.36 7.85 -20.32
CA ASP A 160 -0.75 8.80 -19.40
C ASP A 160 0.77 8.85 -19.62
N ASN A 161 1.27 10.00 -20.05
CA ASN A 161 2.69 10.21 -20.31
C ASN A 161 3.43 10.81 -19.13
N TYR A 162 2.73 11.27 -18.09
CA TYR A 162 3.32 11.88 -16.92
C TYR A 162 3.59 10.85 -15.83
N TRP A 163 2.52 10.23 -15.31
CA TRP A 163 2.66 9.16 -14.32
C TRP A 163 3.16 7.86 -14.97
N GLY A 164 2.67 7.55 -16.14
CA GLY A 164 2.80 6.30 -16.88
C GLY A 164 1.43 5.62 -17.06
N PRO A 165 1.32 4.65 -17.95
CA PRO A 165 0.07 3.94 -18.21
C PRO A 165 -0.38 3.13 -16.99
N TYR A 166 -1.69 3.15 -16.69
CA TYR A 166 -2.29 2.35 -15.63
C TYR A 166 -3.69 1.86 -15.99
N PRO A 167 -4.10 0.68 -15.47
CA PRO A 167 -5.39 0.06 -15.77
C PRO A 167 -6.55 0.78 -15.07
N GLY A 168 -7.76 0.57 -15.58
CA GLY A 168 -8.99 0.94 -14.89
C GLY A 168 -9.27 0.06 -13.67
N MET A 169 -10.06 0.58 -12.75
CA MET A 169 -10.38 -0.11 -11.50
C MET A 169 -11.18 -1.40 -11.73
N ASP A 170 -12.03 -1.45 -12.76
CA ASP A 170 -12.74 -2.68 -13.12
C ASP A 170 -11.76 -3.80 -13.51
N GLU A 171 -10.69 -3.48 -14.26
CA GLU A 171 -9.64 -4.45 -14.63
C GLU A 171 -8.83 -4.90 -13.41
N VAL A 172 -8.53 -3.98 -12.48
CA VAL A 172 -7.82 -4.29 -11.23
C VAL A 172 -8.68 -5.21 -10.35
N ILE A 173 -9.98 -4.91 -10.23
CA ILE A 173 -10.92 -5.73 -9.45
C ILE A 173 -11.05 -7.13 -10.07
N GLU A 174 -11.22 -7.23 -11.40
CA GLU A 174 -11.30 -8.51 -12.10
C GLU A 174 -10.02 -9.34 -11.92
N PHE A 175 -8.85 -8.72 -11.98
CA PHE A 175 -7.58 -9.39 -11.71
C PHE A 175 -7.58 -10.03 -10.31
N TRP A 176 -7.93 -9.26 -9.26
CA TRP A 176 -7.89 -9.75 -7.88
C TRP A 176 -9.02 -10.75 -7.58
N VAL A 177 -10.19 -10.60 -8.18
CA VAL A 177 -11.27 -11.61 -8.11
C VAL A 177 -10.78 -12.95 -8.67
N GLY A 178 -10.06 -12.92 -9.80
CA GLY A 178 -9.47 -14.10 -10.41
C GLY A 178 -8.36 -14.73 -9.54
N GLN A 179 -7.43 -13.90 -9.03
CA GLN A 179 -6.32 -14.37 -8.18
C GLN A 179 -6.80 -14.98 -6.87
N ASN A 180 -7.83 -14.41 -6.28
CA ASN A 180 -8.40 -14.85 -4.99
C ASN A 180 -9.48 -15.93 -5.15
N GLU A 181 -9.74 -16.40 -6.38
CA GLU A 181 -10.78 -17.39 -6.67
C GLU A 181 -12.14 -17.03 -6.04
N CYS A 182 -12.50 -15.74 -6.07
CA CYS A 182 -13.71 -15.25 -5.44
C CYS A 182 -14.95 -15.80 -6.16
N GLU A 183 -15.88 -16.37 -5.41
CA GLU A 183 -17.18 -16.74 -5.95
C GLU A 183 -18.01 -15.47 -6.19
N ASN A 184 -18.61 -15.35 -7.38
CA ASN A 184 -19.59 -14.29 -7.65
C ASN A 184 -20.81 -14.51 -6.78
N SER A 185 -21.00 -13.66 -5.78
CA SER A 185 -22.18 -13.68 -4.88
C SER A 185 -23.29 -12.78 -5.40
#